data_ce75f1daba9c4623ac85f8901e4edb02
#
_entry.id   ce75f1daba9c4623ac85f8901e4edb02
#
_cell.length_a   1.000
_cell.length_b   1.000
_cell.length_c   1.000
_cell.angle_alpha   90.00
_cell.angle_beta   90.00
_cell.angle_gamma   90.00
#
_symmetry.space_group_name_H-M   'P 1'
#
loop_
_entity.id
_entity.type
_entity.pdbx_description
1 polymer ?
#
loop_
_entity_poly.entity_id
_entity_poly.type
_entity_poly.pdbx_seq_one_letter_code
_entity_poly.pdbx_strand_id
1 'polypeptide(L)'
;MAKKDLKTERIVYKPFEYPEAFDYWLKQQQAHWIHTEVPMMSDINDWKQNLTETEKNIIGSILKGFAQTETVVNDYWTGLVTKWFRKPEIIAMATTFGAMETIHAEAYSLLNEELGLDDFSEFLEDETTMAKIENLMSIRDGFNGEKDWHEIAKSLAIFSAFTEGVNLFSSFAVLLSFKMRNKLKGVGQIVEWSIRDESMHSEAGCWLFRTLIKENPELDTPDLKAAVTEAALLSLQLEFDFIEKVYELGDLEGCSKEDLICFIKHRVNTKLGDLGYDPVVNGIDPNSLKRMKWFDSLSAGKQHTDFFANKVTNYSKGHLQWDESIF
;
A
#
# COMPACT_ATOMS: atom_id res chain seq x y z
N MET A 1 -15.32 -20.71 27.28
CA MET A 1 -15.01 -19.41 26.67
C MET A 1 -16.12 -19.12 25.68
N ALA A 2 -16.65 -17.89 25.62
CA ALA A 2 -17.60 -17.51 24.58
C ALA A 2 -16.92 -17.68 23.19
N LYS A 3 -17.70 -18.12 22.18
CA LYS A 3 -17.21 -18.26 20.81
C LYS A 3 -16.78 -16.86 20.35
N LYS A 4 -15.57 -16.72 19.80
CA LYS A 4 -15.14 -15.47 19.16
C LYS A 4 -16.06 -15.18 17.97
N ASP A 5 -16.42 -13.93 17.78
CA ASP A 5 -17.25 -13.49 16.65
C ASP A 5 -16.88 -12.07 16.24
N LEU A 6 -16.25 -11.95 15.07
CA LEU A 6 -15.85 -10.66 14.46
C LEU A 6 -17.04 -9.73 14.22
N LYS A 7 -18.23 -10.28 13.99
CA LYS A 7 -19.44 -9.52 13.65
C LYS A 7 -20.06 -8.80 14.83
N THR A 8 -19.70 -9.18 16.07
CA THR A 8 -20.25 -8.61 17.29
C THR A 8 -19.38 -7.45 17.82
N GLU A 9 -20.02 -6.43 18.34
CA GLU A 9 -19.33 -5.32 19.00
C GLU A 9 -18.83 -5.75 20.39
N ARG A 10 -17.71 -5.17 20.84
CA ARG A 10 -17.24 -5.24 22.22
C ARG A 10 -16.94 -3.83 22.74
N ILE A 11 -17.56 -3.50 23.87
CA ILE A 11 -17.37 -2.19 24.53
C ILE A 11 -16.16 -2.23 25.48
N VAL A 12 -15.92 -3.40 26.12
CA VAL A 12 -14.81 -3.55 27.08
C VAL A 12 -13.48 -3.59 26.33
N TYR A 13 -12.53 -2.72 26.70
CA TYR A 13 -11.26 -2.59 25.98
C TYR A 13 -10.44 -3.90 26.01
N LYS A 14 -10.26 -4.52 27.17
CA LYS A 14 -9.49 -5.79 27.34
C LYS A 14 -10.31 -6.84 28.11
N PRO A 15 -9.99 -8.14 27.93
CA PRO A 15 -8.94 -8.72 27.10
C PRO A 15 -9.28 -8.66 25.61
N PHE A 16 -8.23 -8.59 24.74
CA PHE A 16 -8.43 -8.65 23.30
C PHE A 16 -8.87 -10.04 22.86
N GLU A 17 -9.87 -10.09 21.97
CA GLU A 17 -10.31 -11.33 21.33
C GLU A 17 -9.44 -11.68 20.12
N TYR A 18 -8.91 -10.64 19.46
CA TYR A 18 -8.07 -10.72 18.26
C TYR A 18 -6.74 -9.99 18.51
N PRO A 19 -5.85 -10.56 19.34
CA PRO A 19 -4.57 -9.92 19.68
C PRO A 19 -3.71 -9.65 18.45
N GLU A 20 -3.86 -10.43 17.37
CA GLU A 20 -3.17 -10.24 16.09
C GLU A 20 -3.43 -8.86 15.50
N ALA A 21 -4.66 -8.33 15.59
CA ALA A 21 -4.99 -6.97 15.15
C ALA A 21 -4.21 -5.92 15.96
N PHE A 22 -4.07 -6.15 17.27
CA PHE A 22 -3.27 -5.25 18.11
C PHE A 22 -1.78 -5.35 17.83
N ASP A 23 -1.28 -6.53 17.42
CA ASP A 23 0.11 -6.71 16.99
C ASP A 23 0.39 -5.94 15.70
N TYR A 24 -0.53 -5.90 14.73
CA TYR A 24 -0.43 -5.05 13.54
C TYR A 24 -0.41 -3.56 13.90
N TRP A 25 -1.31 -3.13 14.78
CA TRP A 25 -1.27 -1.77 15.31
C TRP A 25 0.10 -1.44 15.92
N LEU A 26 0.65 -2.31 16.75
CA LEU A 26 1.93 -2.09 17.42
C LEU A 26 3.09 -2.03 16.41
N LYS A 27 3.12 -2.93 15.42
CA LYS A 27 4.10 -2.92 14.34
C LYS A 27 4.08 -1.59 13.58
N GLN A 28 2.89 -1.07 13.24
CA GLN A 28 2.76 0.22 12.56
C GLN A 28 3.25 1.37 13.43
N GLN A 29 2.94 1.38 14.73
CA GLN A 29 3.44 2.40 15.65
C GLN A 29 4.97 2.39 15.75
N GLN A 30 5.58 1.21 15.75
CA GLN A 30 7.04 1.05 15.77
C GLN A 30 7.70 1.46 14.45
N ALA A 31 6.98 1.32 13.35
CA ALA A 31 7.43 1.66 12.01
C ALA A 31 7.00 3.07 11.56
N HIS A 32 6.39 3.87 12.45
CA HIS A 32 5.91 5.21 12.14
C HIS A 32 7.02 6.13 11.61
N TRP A 33 6.69 6.88 10.58
CA TRP A 33 7.55 7.88 9.94
C TRP A 33 6.70 9.08 9.49
N ILE A 34 7.33 10.18 9.17
CA ILE A 34 6.68 11.34 8.55
C ILE A 34 7.48 11.83 7.34
N HIS A 35 6.82 12.42 6.37
CA HIS A 35 7.41 12.85 5.10
C HIS A 35 8.62 13.80 5.26
N THR A 36 8.64 14.63 6.31
CA THR A 36 9.73 15.58 6.57
C THR A 36 11.02 14.94 7.09
N GLU A 37 11.05 13.64 7.39
CA GLU A 37 12.25 12.92 7.83
C GLU A 37 13.24 12.66 6.68
N VAL A 38 12.80 12.76 5.42
CA VAL A 38 13.63 12.47 4.24
C VAL A 38 14.15 13.75 3.59
N PRO A 39 15.48 13.94 3.51
CA PRO A 39 16.06 15.10 2.86
C PRO A 39 15.97 14.97 1.34
N MET A 40 15.36 15.96 0.66
CA MET A 40 15.09 15.95 -0.77
C MET A 40 16.15 16.65 -1.64
N MET A 41 17.18 17.27 -1.05
CA MET A 41 18.13 18.09 -1.79
C MET A 41 18.88 17.33 -2.91
N SER A 42 19.21 16.04 -2.67
CA SER A 42 19.86 15.20 -3.69
C SER A 42 18.91 14.91 -4.86
N ASP A 43 17.63 14.74 -4.58
CA ASP A 43 16.59 14.40 -5.56
C ASP A 43 16.27 15.60 -6.45
N ILE A 44 16.22 16.80 -5.87
CA ILE A 44 16.10 18.06 -6.63
C ILE A 44 17.29 18.23 -7.59
N ASN A 45 18.51 17.90 -7.17
CA ASN A 45 19.67 17.95 -8.03
C ASN A 45 19.61 16.89 -9.15
N ASP A 46 19.21 15.66 -8.82
CA ASP A 46 19.02 14.59 -9.81
C ASP A 46 17.97 15.00 -10.83
N TRP A 47 16.82 15.52 -10.38
CA TRP A 47 15.75 16.03 -11.23
C TRP A 47 16.23 17.10 -12.23
N LYS A 48 17.04 18.04 -11.77
CA LYS A 48 17.52 19.15 -12.59
C LYS A 48 18.65 18.79 -13.55
N GLN A 49 19.52 17.82 -13.20
CA GLN A 49 20.79 17.62 -13.87
C GLN A 49 21.06 16.19 -14.35
N ASN A 50 20.51 15.18 -13.70
CA ASN A 50 20.93 13.79 -13.89
C ASN A 50 19.86 12.89 -14.53
N LEU A 51 18.62 13.38 -14.66
CA LEU A 51 17.52 12.67 -15.29
C LEU A 51 17.31 13.15 -16.72
N THR A 52 17.01 12.20 -17.61
CA THR A 52 16.54 12.49 -18.96
C THR A 52 15.09 12.99 -18.93
N GLU A 53 14.62 13.65 -19.96
CA GLU A 53 13.20 14.07 -20.07
C GLU A 53 12.25 12.86 -20.04
N THR A 54 12.63 11.74 -20.65
CA THR A 54 11.89 10.47 -20.57
C THR A 54 11.75 10.00 -19.12
N GLU A 55 12.84 9.97 -18.36
CA GLU A 55 12.82 9.57 -16.93
C GLU A 55 11.93 10.52 -16.10
N LYS A 56 12.01 11.83 -16.34
CA LYS A 56 11.15 12.83 -15.67
C LYS A 56 9.67 12.62 -15.99
N ASN A 57 9.32 12.35 -17.25
CA ASN A 57 7.95 12.11 -17.67
C ASN A 57 7.38 10.86 -16.99
N ILE A 58 8.16 9.77 -16.91
CA ILE A 58 7.77 8.55 -16.22
C ILE A 58 7.52 8.82 -14.73
N ILE A 59 8.47 9.44 -14.05
CA ILE A 59 8.37 9.74 -12.62
C ILE A 59 7.17 10.66 -12.33
N GLY A 60 7.04 11.73 -13.12
CA GLY A 60 5.95 12.69 -12.95
C GLY A 60 4.57 12.06 -13.12
N SER A 61 4.39 11.17 -14.12
CA SER A 61 3.12 10.48 -14.33
C SER A 61 2.74 9.57 -13.15
N ILE A 62 3.73 8.95 -12.48
CA ILE A 62 3.50 8.11 -11.31
C ILE A 62 3.13 8.95 -10.08
N LEU A 63 3.95 9.95 -9.76
CA LEU A 63 3.79 10.73 -8.53
C LEU A 63 2.47 11.51 -8.48
N LYS A 64 2.01 12.04 -9.62
CA LYS A 64 0.72 12.76 -9.72
C LYS A 64 -0.48 11.87 -9.38
N GLY A 65 -0.43 10.58 -9.69
CA GLY A 65 -1.50 9.62 -9.38
C GLY A 65 -1.53 9.18 -7.92
N PHE A 66 -0.37 9.07 -7.28
CA PHE A 66 -0.25 8.45 -5.95
C PHE A 66 -1.04 9.18 -4.86
N ALA A 67 -0.84 10.50 -4.72
CA ALA A 67 -1.49 11.27 -3.66
C ALA A 67 -3.03 11.14 -3.68
N GLN A 68 -3.64 10.91 -4.84
CA GLN A 68 -5.09 10.78 -4.98
C GLN A 68 -5.59 9.40 -4.53
N THR A 69 -4.82 8.35 -4.78
CA THR A 69 -5.14 6.98 -4.39
C THR A 69 -5.25 6.87 -2.87
N GLU A 70 -4.30 7.45 -2.14
CA GLU A 70 -4.19 7.34 -0.67
C GLU A 70 -5.40 7.94 0.07
N THR A 71 -6.05 8.95 -0.50
CA THR A 71 -7.25 9.53 0.12
C THR A 71 -8.43 8.56 0.12
N VAL A 72 -8.56 7.74 -0.92
CA VAL A 72 -9.61 6.71 -1.02
C VAL A 72 -9.31 5.54 -0.10
N VAL A 73 -8.04 5.14 -0.01
CA VAL A 73 -7.57 4.06 0.89
C VAL A 73 -7.77 4.45 2.36
N ASN A 74 -7.46 5.70 2.73
CA ASN A 74 -7.74 6.22 4.07
C ASN A 74 -9.21 6.05 4.45
N ASP A 75 -10.13 6.47 3.58
CA ASP A 75 -11.58 6.39 3.84
C ASP A 75 -12.06 4.93 3.95
N TYR A 76 -11.46 4.00 3.22
CA TYR A 76 -11.77 2.58 3.35
C TYR A 76 -11.46 2.06 4.76
N TRP A 77 -10.25 2.28 5.26
CA TRP A 77 -9.85 1.83 6.60
C TRP A 77 -10.67 2.51 7.70
N THR A 78 -10.77 3.84 7.67
CA THR A 78 -11.38 4.64 8.73
C THR A 78 -12.90 4.70 8.63
N GLY A 79 -13.43 4.72 7.40
CA GLY A 79 -14.85 4.87 7.12
C GLY A 79 -15.63 3.57 7.05
N LEU A 80 -15.05 2.49 6.52
CA LEU A 80 -15.74 1.21 6.30
C LEU A 80 -15.30 0.14 7.29
N VAL A 81 -14.02 -0.20 7.35
CA VAL A 81 -13.53 -1.30 8.24
C VAL A 81 -13.89 -1.04 9.69
N THR A 82 -13.74 0.19 10.19
CA THR A 82 -14.11 0.55 11.57
C THR A 82 -15.61 0.48 11.85
N LYS A 83 -16.46 0.63 10.83
CA LYS A 83 -17.92 0.46 10.97
C LYS A 83 -18.34 -1.00 10.98
N TRP A 84 -17.65 -1.85 10.20
CA TRP A 84 -17.98 -3.26 10.11
C TRP A 84 -17.51 -4.05 11.32
N PHE A 85 -16.29 -3.81 11.77
CA PHE A 85 -15.62 -4.56 12.84
C PHE A 85 -15.43 -3.69 14.09
N ARG A 86 -16.29 -3.92 15.07
CA ARG A 86 -16.42 -3.07 16.27
C ARG A 86 -15.64 -3.61 17.48
N LYS A 87 -14.53 -4.32 17.25
CA LYS A 87 -13.59 -4.72 18.33
C LYS A 87 -12.55 -3.61 18.52
N PRO A 88 -12.24 -3.19 19.75
CA PRO A 88 -11.27 -2.09 20.00
C PRO A 88 -9.91 -2.30 19.35
N GLU A 89 -9.39 -3.54 19.33
CA GLU A 89 -8.11 -3.88 18.69
C GLU A 89 -8.16 -3.74 17.17
N ILE A 90 -9.28 -4.04 16.51
CA ILE A 90 -9.45 -3.89 15.07
C ILE A 90 -9.63 -2.41 14.72
N ILE A 91 -10.40 -1.66 15.52
CA ILE A 91 -10.54 -0.21 15.34
C ILE A 91 -9.18 0.47 15.48
N ALA A 92 -8.37 0.09 16.48
CA ALA A 92 -7.03 0.64 16.67
C ALA A 92 -6.14 0.39 15.45
N MET A 93 -6.13 -0.84 14.91
CA MET A 93 -5.40 -1.19 13.69
C MET A 93 -5.86 -0.35 12.49
N ALA A 94 -7.15 -0.38 12.18
CA ALA A 94 -7.70 0.29 10.99
C ALA A 94 -7.54 1.81 11.02
N THR A 95 -7.75 2.45 12.17
CA THR A 95 -7.54 3.90 12.30
C THR A 95 -6.07 4.30 12.17
N THR A 96 -5.16 3.46 12.61
CA THR A 96 -3.72 3.71 12.45
C THR A 96 -3.28 3.53 11.00
N PHE A 97 -3.77 2.50 10.30
CA PHE A 97 -3.52 2.33 8.87
C PHE A 97 -4.03 3.54 8.08
N GLY A 98 -5.28 3.94 8.27
CA GLY A 98 -5.80 5.15 7.62
C GLY A 98 -5.03 6.43 7.95
N ALA A 99 -4.46 6.56 9.16
CA ALA A 99 -3.59 7.69 9.48
C ALA A 99 -2.26 7.64 8.68
N MET A 100 -1.72 6.45 8.39
CA MET A 100 -0.54 6.31 7.55
C MET A 100 -0.81 6.71 6.09
N GLU A 101 -2.01 6.43 5.55
CA GLU A 101 -2.38 6.85 4.20
C GLU A 101 -2.38 8.38 4.05
N THR A 102 -2.70 9.11 5.11
CA THR A 102 -2.53 10.58 5.11
C THR A 102 -1.06 10.98 5.02
N ILE A 103 -0.17 10.24 5.68
CA ILE A 103 1.28 10.49 5.61
C ILE A 103 1.81 10.14 4.21
N HIS A 104 1.32 9.06 3.58
CA HIS A 104 1.66 8.69 2.21
C HIS A 104 1.21 9.79 1.23
N ALA A 105 -0.05 10.24 1.31
CA ALA A 105 -0.57 11.31 0.46
C ALA A 105 0.27 12.59 0.59
N GLU A 106 0.61 12.98 1.82
CA GLU A 106 1.41 14.17 2.09
C GLU A 106 2.86 14.01 1.59
N ALA A 107 3.43 12.81 1.74
CA ALA A 107 4.77 12.51 1.22
C ALA A 107 4.83 12.62 -0.32
N TYR A 108 3.83 12.08 -1.01
CA TYR A 108 3.76 12.17 -2.47
C TYR A 108 3.43 13.59 -2.96
N SER A 109 2.61 14.35 -2.21
CA SER A 109 2.37 15.77 -2.49
C SER A 109 3.65 16.58 -2.36
N LEU A 110 4.42 16.38 -1.29
CA LEU A 110 5.72 17.02 -1.12
C LEU A 110 6.69 16.70 -2.27
N LEU A 111 6.73 15.42 -2.71
CA LEU A 111 7.57 15.04 -3.85
C LEU A 111 7.17 15.80 -5.13
N ASN A 112 5.87 15.94 -5.41
CA ASN A 112 5.38 16.70 -6.54
C ASN A 112 5.80 18.18 -6.43
N GLU A 113 5.58 18.82 -5.29
CA GLU A 113 5.93 20.22 -5.04
C GLU A 113 7.43 20.48 -5.20
N GLU A 114 8.28 19.66 -4.57
CA GLU A 114 9.73 19.80 -4.61
C GLU A 114 10.33 19.58 -6.02
N LEU A 115 9.65 18.78 -6.85
CA LEU A 115 10.03 18.56 -8.24
C LEU A 115 9.39 19.55 -9.22
N GLY A 116 8.53 20.46 -8.75
CA GLY A 116 7.82 21.45 -9.56
C GLY A 116 6.72 20.84 -10.44
N LEU A 117 6.04 19.81 -9.93
CA LEU A 117 4.91 19.10 -10.55
C LEU A 117 3.60 19.55 -9.88
N ASP A 118 3.34 20.84 -9.85
CA ASP A 118 2.32 21.48 -9.01
C ASP A 118 0.90 21.38 -9.60
N ASP A 119 0.73 20.93 -10.84
CA ASP A 119 -0.59 20.69 -11.40
C ASP A 119 -1.09 19.29 -11.02
N PHE A 120 -1.74 19.22 -9.86
CA PHE A 120 -2.35 17.99 -9.34
C PHE A 120 -3.61 17.56 -10.11
N SER A 121 -4.08 18.34 -11.08
CA SER A 121 -5.25 17.99 -11.89
C SER A 121 -4.89 17.26 -13.20
N GLU A 122 -3.65 17.31 -13.64
CA GLU A 122 -3.21 16.66 -14.90
C GLU A 122 -3.48 15.12 -14.92
N PHE A 123 -3.49 14.45 -13.75
CA PHE A 123 -3.80 13.02 -13.71
C PHE A 123 -5.23 12.70 -14.17
N LEU A 124 -6.16 13.65 -14.09
CA LEU A 124 -7.55 13.48 -14.55
C LEU A 124 -7.65 13.27 -16.07
N GLU A 125 -6.64 13.72 -16.82
CA GLU A 125 -6.56 13.53 -18.26
C GLU A 125 -5.94 12.17 -18.64
N ASP A 126 -5.41 11.43 -17.65
CA ASP A 126 -4.74 10.16 -17.82
C ASP A 126 -5.71 8.99 -17.65
N GLU A 127 -6.16 8.41 -18.76
CA GLU A 127 -7.12 7.31 -18.78
C GLU A 127 -6.65 6.10 -17.93
N THR A 128 -5.36 5.78 -17.94
CA THR A 128 -4.79 4.63 -17.20
C THR A 128 -4.82 4.87 -15.69
N THR A 129 -4.43 6.06 -15.26
CA THR A 129 -4.48 6.46 -13.85
C THR A 129 -5.93 6.56 -13.38
N MET A 130 -6.79 7.17 -14.17
CA MET A 130 -8.21 7.29 -13.85
C MET A 130 -8.90 5.92 -13.73
N ALA A 131 -8.62 4.98 -14.62
CA ALA A 131 -9.18 3.62 -14.54
C ALA A 131 -8.81 2.91 -13.23
N LYS A 132 -7.58 3.09 -12.73
CA LYS A 132 -7.14 2.55 -11.42
C LYS A 132 -7.88 3.21 -10.26
N ILE A 133 -8.03 4.54 -10.28
CA ILE A 133 -8.75 5.30 -9.24
C ILE A 133 -10.24 4.96 -9.25
N GLU A 134 -10.88 4.89 -10.41
CA GLU A 134 -12.29 4.52 -10.55
C GLU A 134 -12.56 3.11 -10.04
N ASN A 135 -11.68 2.15 -10.36
CA ASN A 135 -11.77 0.81 -9.80
C ASN A 135 -11.72 0.82 -8.27
N LEU A 136 -10.79 1.57 -7.69
CA LEU A 136 -10.65 1.72 -6.23
C LEU A 136 -11.89 2.38 -5.61
N MET A 137 -12.40 3.46 -6.21
CA MET A 137 -13.62 4.13 -5.76
C MET A 137 -14.84 3.18 -5.84
N SER A 138 -14.95 2.35 -6.87
CA SER A 138 -16.04 1.39 -7.01
C SER A 138 -16.04 0.33 -5.88
N ILE A 139 -14.86 -0.08 -5.41
CA ILE A 139 -14.73 -1.00 -4.28
C ILE A 139 -15.19 -0.33 -2.98
N ARG A 140 -14.86 0.94 -2.78
CA ARG A 140 -15.29 1.73 -1.63
C ARG A 140 -16.79 2.02 -1.66
N ASP A 141 -17.29 2.49 -2.81
CA ASP A 141 -18.66 3.02 -2.95
C ASP A 141 -19.70 1.91 -3.17
N GLY A 142 -19.28 0.66 -3.42
CA GLY A 142 -20.14 -0.49 -3.59
C GLY A 142 -20.99 -0.85 -2.37
N PHE A 143 -20.88 -0.09 -1.26
CA PHE A 143 -21.64 -0.30 -0.02
C PHE A 143 -22.81 0.67 0.11
N ASN A 144 -24.03 0.14 -0.08
CA ASN A 144 -25.30 0.89 0.02
C ASN A 144 -25.81 1.11 1.46
N GLY A 145 -24.94 1.01 2.47
CA GLY A 145 -25.27 1.32 3.87
C GLY A 145 -25.91 0.20 4.69
N GLU A 146 -26.38 -0.88 4.05
CA GLU A 146 -26.82 -2.08 4.78
C GLU A 146 -25.62 -3.03 5.05
N LYS A 147 -25.63 -3.65 6.23
CA LYS A 147 -24.55 -4.53 6.68
C LYS A 147 -24.74 -5.95 6.10
N ASP A 148 -24.40 -6.12 4.81
CA ASP A 148 -24.37 -7.43 4.18
C ASP A 148 -22.98 -8.05 4.31
N TRP A 149 -22.89 -9.17 5.01
CA TRP A 149 -21.60 -9.84 5.29
C TRP A 149 -21.01 -10.53 4.07
N HIS A 150 -21.78 -10.90 3.06
CA HIS A 150 -21.25 -11.42 1.78
C HIS A 150 -20.54 -10.28 1.01
N GLU A 151 -21.17 -9.12 0.92
CA GLU A 151 -20.58 -7.95 0.27
C GLU A 151 -19.36 -7.43 1.07
N ILE A 152 -19.41 -7.43 2.41
CA ILE A 152 -18.27 -7.08 3.26
C ILE A 152 -17.11 -8.04 3.04
N ALA A 153 -17.35 -9.35 3.00
CA ALA A 153 -16.30 -10.34 2.75
C ALA A 153 -15.66 -10.14 1.37
N LYS A 154 -16.48 -9.90 0.33
CA LYS A 154 -16.02 -9.62 -1.02
C LYS A 154 -15.16 -8.36 -1.07
N SER A 155 -15.65 -7.25 -0.55
CA SER A 155 -14.92 -5.99 -0.52
C SER A 155 -13.61 -6.11 0.26
N LEU A 156 -13.64 -6.73 1.44
CA LEU A 156 -12.45 -6.91 2.26
C LEU A 156 -11.39 -7.76 1.57
N ALA A 157 -11.77 -8.84 0.88
CA ALA A 157 -10.84 -9.66 0.11
C ALA A 157 -10.20 -8.86 -1.04
N ILE A 158 -11.02 -8.17 -1.84
CA ILE A 158 -10.57 -7.45 -3.02
C ILE A 158 -9.68 -6.27 -2.61
N PHE A 159 -10.11 -5.47 -1.65
CA PHE A 159 -9.34 -4.33 -1.16
C PHE A 159 -7.99 -4.78 -0.58
N SER A 160 -8.01 -5.71 0.36
CA SER A 160 -6.80 -6.14 1.06
C SER A 160 -5.76 -6.80 0.17
N ALA A 161 -6.20 -7.65 -0.77
CA ALA A 161 -5.31 -8.37 -1.65
C ALA A 161 -4.84 -7.54 -2.84
N PHE A 162 -5.73 -6.80 -3.48
CA PHE A 162 -5.44 -6.20 -4.77
C PHE A 162 -5.25 -4.69 -4.72
N THR A 163 -6.01 -3.95 -3.90
CA THR A 163 -5.74 -2.52 -3.69
C THR A 163 -4.43 -2.33 -2.95
N GLU A 164 -4.33 -2.83 -1.73
CA GLU A 164 -3.15 -2.71 -0.87
C GLU A 164 -1.97 -3.57 -1.35
N GLY A 165 -2.27 -4.68 -1.99
CA GLY A 165 -1.28 -5.71 -2.30
C GLY A 165 -0.75 -5.71 -3.73
N VAL A 166 -1.38 -5.03 -4.70
CA VAL A 166 -1.02 -5.10 -6.13
C VAL A 166 -0.96 -3.74 -6.80
N ASN A 167 -2.01 -2.91 -6.65
CA ASN A 167 -2.28 -1.75 -7.53
C ASN A 167 -1.20 -0.65 -7.56
N LEU A 168 -0.31 -0.56 -6.57
CA LEU A 168 0.80 0.41 -6.54
C LEU A 168 2.17 -0.21 -6.83
N PHE A 169 2.26 -1.54 -6.92
CA PHE A 169 3.54 -2.22 -6.86
C PHE A 169 4.37 -2.15 -8.14
N SER A 170 3.76 -2.03 -9.31
CA SER A 170 4.51 -1.72 -10.54
C SER A 170 5.13 -0.32 -10.47
N SER A 171 4.37 0.65 -9.99
CA SER A 171 4.83 2.02 -9.79
C SER A 171 5.97 2.10 -8.77
N PHE A 172 5.84 1.39 -7.64
CA PHE A 172 6.92 1.28 -6.66
C PHE A 172 8.20 0.67 -7.27
N ALA A 173 8.06 -0.38 -8.07
CA ALA A 173 9.22 -1.01 -8.72
C ALA A 173 9.90 -0.04 -9.70
N VAL A 174 9.13 0.70 -10.49
CA VAL A 174 9.66 1.73 -11.38
C VAL A 174 10.43 2.79 -10.59
N LEU A 175 9.84 3.39 -9.55
CA LEU A 175 10.51 4.41 -8.73
C LEU A 175 11.76 3.89 -8.01
N LEU A 176 11.70 2.67 -7.44
CA LEU A 176 12.87 2.06 -6.80
C LEU A 176 13.99 1.71 -7.77
N SER A 177 13.71 1.50 -9.07
CA SER A 177 14.74 1.26 -10.08
C SER A 177 15.73 2.43 -10.19
N PHE A 178 15.28 3.66 -9.91
CA PHE A 178 16.14 4.85 -9.85
C PHE A 178 17.09 4.81 -8.65
N LYS A 179 16.59 4.40 -7.47
CA LYS A 179 17.43 4.24 -6.27
C LYS A 179 18.54 3.21 -6.50
N MET A 180 18.26 2.11 -7.21
CA MET A 180 19.29 1.14 -7.61
C MET A 180 20.41 1.76 -8.43
N ARG A 181 20.11 2.74 -9.27
CA ARG A 181 21.07 3.49 -10.07
C ARG A 181 21.68 4.69 -9.33
N ASN A 182 21.48 4.76 -8.01
CA ASN A 182 21.98 5.84 -7.14
C ASN A 182 21.36 7.22 -7.45
N LYS A 183 20.15 7.24 -8.06
CA LYS A 183 19.35 8.43 -8.34
C LYS A 183 18.12 8.47 -7.45
N LEU A 184 17.56 9.65 -7.19
CA LEU A 184 16.31 9.87 -6.46
C LEU A 184 16.24 9.08 -5.14
N LYS A 185 17.24 9.25 -4.29
CA LYS A 185 17.38 8.48 -3.04
C LYS A 185 16.29 8.80 -2.02
N GLY A 186 15.85 10.05 -1.96
CA GLY A 186 14.76 10.48 -1.08
C GLY A 186 13.42 9.91 -1.54
N VAL A 187 13.09 10.02 -2.83
CA VAL A 187 11.94 9.34 -3.44
C VAL A 187 11.98 7.85 -3.11
N GLY A 188 13.12 7.19 -3.37
CA GLY A 188 13.29 5.77 -3.09
C GLY A 188 13.14 5.43 -1.61
N GLN A 189 13.52 6.31 -0.69
CA GLN A 189 13.33 6.08 0.74
C GLN A 189 11.87 6.17 1.17
N ILE A 190 11.12 7.14 0.67
CA ILE A 190 9.68 7.27 0.89
C ILE A 190 8.97 6.02 0.34
N VAL A 191 9.29 5.62 -0.88
CA VAL A 191 8.72 4.43 -1.52
C VAL A 191 9.02 3.15 -0.72
N GLU A 192 10.24 2.95 -0.21
CA GLU A 192 10.54 1.80 0.65
C GLU A 192 9.70 1.76 1.92
N TRP A 193 9.46 2.92 2.54
CA TRP A 193 8.61 3.00 3.73
C TRP A 193 7.14 2.74 3.39
N SER A 194 6.64 3.29 2.29
CA SER A 194 5.28 3.00 1.82
C SER A 194 5.10 1.51 1.49
N ILE A 195 6.03 0.87 0.76
CA ILE A 195 5.95 -0.59 0.45
C ILE A 195 5.85 -1.42 1.72
N ARG A 196 6.58 -1.06 2.77
CA ARG A 196 6.52 -1.77 4.06
C ARG A 196 5.12 -1.64 4.67
N ASP A 197 4.57 -0.42 4.65
CA ASP A 197 3.26 -0.15 5.24
C ASP A 197 2.16 -0.83 4.42
N GLU A 198 2.13 -0.68 3.09
CA GLU A 198 1.19 -1.35 2.19
C GLU A 198 1.24 -2.88 2.29
N SER A 199 2.44 -3.45 2.43
CA SER A 199 2.59 -4.89 2.61
C SER A 199 1.96 -5.36 3.93
N MET A 200 2.11 -4.58 5.00
CA MET A 200 1.51 -4.87 6.30
C MET A 200 0.00 -4.66 6.30
N HIS A 201 -0.50 -3.60 5.65
CA HIS A 201 -1.93 -3.33 5.49
C HIS A 201 -2.61 -4.47 4.73
N SER A 202 -2.04 -4.89 3.60
CA SER A 202 -2.51 -6.03 2.83
C SER A 202 -2.50 -7.34 3.63
N GLU A 203 -1.42 -7.63 4.38
CA GLU A 203 -1.31 -8.82 5.23
C GLU A 203 -2.40 -8.83 6.30
N ALA A 204 -2.59 -7.72 6.99
CA ALA A 204 -3.58 -7.55 8.05
C ALA A 204 -5.01 -7.67 7.52
N GLY A 205 -5.31 -7.07 6.37
CA GLY A 205 -6.61 -7.17 5.73
C GLY A 205 -6.93 -8.59 5.25
N CYS A 206 -5.96 -9.28 4.62
CA CYS A 206 -6.10 -10.69 4.25
C CYS A 206 -6.27 -11.59 5.49
N TRP A 207 -5.56 -11.30 6.58
CA TRP A 207 -5.76 -11.99 7.86
C TRP A 207 -7.19 -11.77 8.41
N LEU A 208 -7.69 -10.54 8.34
CA LEU A 208 -9.04 -10.21 8.80
C LEU A 208 -10.10 -10.93 7.97
N PHE A 209 -9.94 -10.98 6.64
CA PHE A 209 -10.76 -11.74 5.73
C PHE A 209 -10.77 -13.24 6.08
N ARG A 210 -9.60 -13.87 6.18
CA ARG A 210 -9.51 -15.31 6.55
C ARG A 210 -10.14 -15.60 7.90
N THR A 211 -10.01 -14.68 8.86
CA THR A 211 -10.62 -14.81 10.18
C THR A 211 -12.15 -14.75 10.07
N LEU A 212 -12.69 -13.83 9.27
CA LEU A 212 -14.12 -13.71 9.01
C LEU A 212 -14.68 -14.99 8.37
N ILE A 213 -14.03 -15.51 7.34
CA ILE A 213 -14.41 -16.75 6.65
C ILE A 213 -14.31 -17.96 7.59
N LYS A 214 -13.26 -18.07 8.38
CA LYS A 214 -13.08 -19.16 9.35
C LYS A 214 -14.18 -19.20 10.42
N GLU A 215 -14.65 -18.05 10.85
CA GLU A 215 -15.73 -17.94 11.84
C GLU A 215 -17.12 -18.10 11.20
N ASN A 216 -17.25 -17.83 9.90
CA ASN A 216 -18.49 -17.84 9.12
C ASN A 216 -18.27 -18.55 7.76
N PRO A 217 -18.12 -19.90 7.76
CA PRO A 217 -17.81 -20.65 6.54
C PRO A 217 -18.87 -20.53 5.44
N GLU A 218 -20.10 -20.18 5.82
CA GLU A 218 -21.21 -19.92 4.86
C GLU A 218 -20.95 -18.76 3.92
N LEU A 219 -20.02 -17.86 4.26
CA LEU A 219 -19.60 -16.73 3.40
C LEU A 219 -18.67 -17.18 2.28
N ASP A 220 -17.95 -18.31 2.42
CA ASP A 220 -17.02 -18.84 1.39
C ASP A 220 -17.77 -19.52 0.24
N THR A 221 -18.49 -18.76 -0.51
CA THR A 221 -19.33 -19.23 -1.62
C THR A 221 -18.57 -19.30 -2.95
N PRO A 222 -19.04 -20.11 -3.93
CA PRO A 222 -18.50 -20.07 -5.28
C PRO A 222 -18.56 -18.68 -5.92
N ASP A 223 -19.60 -17.89 -5.63
CA ASP A 223 -19.77 -16.52 -6.15
C ASP A 223 -18.71 -15.57 -5.57
N LEU A 224 -18.40 -15.69 -4.28
CA LEU A 224 -17.29 -14.93 -3.67
C LEU A 224 -15.95 -15.25 -4.35
N LYS A 225 -15.66 -16.54 -4.56
CA LYS A 225 -14.44 -16.97 -5.25
C LYS A 225 -14.35 -16.47 -6.68
N ALA A 226 -15.46 -16.50 -7.41
CA ALA A 226 -15.54 -15.96 -8.75
C ALA A 226 -15.28 -14.46 -8.77
N ALA A 227 -15.94 -13.69 -7.89
CA ALA A 227 -15.75 -12.25 -7.77
C ALA A 227 -14.31 -11.86 -7.41
N VAL A 228 -13.69 -12.58 -6.47
CA VAL A 228 -12.27 -12.35 -6.10
C VAL A 228 -11.34 -12.67 -7.28
N THR A 229 -11.62 -13.74 -8.03
CA THR A 229 -10.84 -14.10 -9.23
C THR A 229 -10.97 -13.04 -10.32
N GLU A 230 -12.17 -12.55 -10.56
CA GLU A 230 -12.42 -11.48 -11.54
C GLU A 230 -11.69 -10.19 -11.14
N ALA A 231 -11.74 -9.81 -9.87
CA ALA A 231 -11.02 -8.66 -9.36
C ALA A 231 -9.49 -8.82 -9.46
N ALA A 232 -8.97 -10.02 -9.25
CA ALA A 232 -7.55 -10.33 -9.44
C ALA A 232 -7.11 -10.11 -10.89
N LEU A 233 -7.90 -10.57 -11.84
CA LEU A 233 -7.61 -10.40 -13.27
C LEU A 233 -7.79 -8.96 -13.74
N LEU A 234 -8.77 -8.23 -13.21
CA LEU A 234 -8.95 -6.80 -13.48
C LEU A 234 -7.76 -6.00 -12.95
N SER A 235 -7.33 -6.24 -11.70
CA SER A 235 -6.15 -5.58 -11.13
C SER A 235 -4.89 -5.88 -11.95
N LEU A 236 -4.73 -7.11 -12.42
CA LEU A 236 -3.62 -7.49 -13.31
C LEU A 236 -3.67 -6.70 -14.63
N GLN A 237 -4.85 -6.56 -15.24
CA GLN A 237 -5.02 -5.80 -16.47
C GLN A 237 -4.69 -4.32 -16.29
N LEU A 238 -5.20 -3.69 -15.22
CA LEU A 238 -4.90 -2.29 -14.90
C LEU A 238 -3.39 -2.04 -14.69
N GLU A 239 -2.70 -2.98 -14.04
CA GLU A 239 -1.25 -2.92 -13.90
C GLU A 239 -0.52 -3.09 -15.25
N PHE A 240 -1.03 -3.95 -16.13
CA PHE A 240 -0.47 -4.10 -17.48
C PHE A 240 -0.63 -2.84 -18.31
N ASP A 241 -1.81 -2.23 -18.31
CA ASP A 241 -2.08 -0.99 -19.04
C ASP A 241 -1.16 0.13 -18.56
N PHE A 242 -0.94 0.23 -17.25
CA PHE A 242 0.03 1.14 -16.66
C PHE A 242 1.47 0.84 -17.11
N ILE A 243 1.91 -0.42 -17.08
CA ILE A 243 3.25 -0.83 -17.50
C ILE A 243 3.45 -0.53 -18.99
N GLU A 244 2.47 -0.87 -19.85
CA GLU A 244 2.53 -0.52 -21.28
C GLU A 244 2.78 0.97 -21.47
N LYS A 245 1.99 1.81 -20.83
CA LYS A 245 2.12 3.26 -20.90
C LYS A 245 3.51 3.75 -20.44
N VAL A 246 4.04 3.24 -19.34
CA VAL A 246 5.37 3.61 -18.85
C VAL A 246 6.44 3.31 -19.92
N TYR A 247 6.38 2.13 -20.55
CA TYR A 247 7.37 1.73 -21.55
C TYR A 247 7.13 2.35 -22.95
N GLU A 248 5.96 2.88 -23.23
CA GLU A 248 5.74 3.77 -24.39
C GLU A 248 6.52 5.10 -24.24
N LEU A 249 6.71 5.58 -23.01
CA LEU A 249 7.52 6.77 -22.74
C LEU A 249 9.02 6.51 -22.92
N GLY A 250 9.47 5.26 -22.76
CA GLY A 250 10.85 4.81 -22.97
C GLY A 250 11.27 3.67 -22.06
N ASP A 251 12.41 3.08 -22.38
CA ASP A 251 12.97 1.96 -21.61
C ASP A 251 13.55 2.42 -20.27
N LEU A 252 13.44 1.56 -19.28
CA LEU A 252 14.03 1.75 -17.95
C LEU A 252 15.26 0.86 -17.77
N GLU A 253 16.38 1.47 -17.44
CA GLU A 253 17.61 0.72 -17.13
C GLU A 253 17.44 -0.11 -15.84
N GLY A 254 17.74 -1.40 -15.92
CA GLY A 254 17.70 -2.31 -14.77
C GLY A 254 16.32 -2.83 -14.39
N CYS A 255 15.27 -2.43 -15.12
CA CYS A 255 13.92 -2.95 -14.96
C CYS A 255 13.28 -3.11 -16.33
N SER A 256 13.23 -4.33 -16.90
CA SER A 256 12.60 -4.56 -18.19
C SER A 256 11.07 -4.68 -18.05
N LYS A 257 10.35 -4.36 -19.12
CA LYS A 257 8.89 -4.51 -19.19
C LYS A 257 8.45 -5.94 -18.88
N GLU A 258 9.12 -6.93 -19.46
CA GLU A 258 8.81 -8.34 -19.25
C GLU A 258 9.04 -8.78 -17.81
N ASP A 259 10.08 -8.26 -17.17
CA ASP A 259 10.39 -8.57 -15.77
C ASP A 259 9.32 -7.98 -14.84
N LEU A 260 8.90 -6.74 -15.10
CA LEU A 260 7.86 -6.07 -14.33
C LEU A 260 6.49 -6.76 -14.49
N ILE A 261 6.11 -7.12 -15.74
CA ILE A 261 4.91 -7.92 -16.02
C ILE A 261 4.94 -9.23 -15.23
N CYS A 262 6.08 -9.92 -15.24
CA CYS A 262 6.23 -11.20 -14.56
C CYS A 262 6.15 -11.03 -13.03
N PHE A 263 6.73 -9.97 -12.50
CA PHE A 263 6.66 -9.59 -11.09
C PHE A 263 5.20 -9.37 -10.64
N ILE A 264 4.42 -8.60 -11.38
CA ILE A 264 3.00 -8.35 -11.05
C ILE A 264 2.16 -9.63 -11.17
N LYS A 265 2.37 -10.46 -12.19
CA LYS A 265 1.72 -11.79 -12.28
C LYS A 265 1.96 -12.64 -11.03
N HIS A 266 3.21 -12.70 -10.61
CA HIS A 266 3.58 -13.45 -9.40
C HIS A 266 2.92 -12.85 -8.15
N ARG A 267 2.88 -11.53 -8.06
CA ARG A 267 2.30 -10.83 -6.93
C ARG A 267 0.80 -11.08 -6.79
N VAL A 268 0.05 -11.04 -7.90
CA VAL A 268 -1.39 -11.37 -7.91
C VAL A 268 -1.62 -12.79 -7.38
N ASN A 269 -0.86 -13.78 -7.83
CA ASN A 269 -0.96 -15.16 -7.34
C ASN A 269 -0.58 -15.27 -5.85
N THR A 270 0.41 -14.52 -5.40
CA THR A 270 0.78 -14.47 -3.99
C THR A 270 -0.38 -13.94 -3.14
N LYS A 271 -1.02 -12.87 -3.60
CA LYS A 271 -2.16 -12.26 -2.89
C LYS A 271 -3.41 -13.13 -2.88
N LEU A 272 -3.67 -13.89 -3.94
CA LEU A 272 -4.69 -14.94 -3.93
C LEU A 272 -4.37 -15.99 -2.85
N GLY A 273 -3.11 -16.44 -2.76
CA GLY A 273 -2.64 -17.34 -1.70
C GLY A 273 -2.82 -16.76 -0.29
N ASP A 274 -2.56 -15.45 -0.12
CA ASP A 274 -2.78 -14.74 1.15
C ASP A 274 -4.27 -14.72 1.56
N LEU A 275 -5.20 -14.80 0.61
CA LEU A 275 -6.63 -14.98 0.88
C LEU A 275 -7.02 -16.45 1.13
N GLY A 276 -6.15 -17.40 0.80
CA GLY A 276 -6.42 -18.85 0.87
C GLY A 276 -6.99 -19.43 -0.42
N TYR A 277 -6.80 -18.76 -1.56
CA TYR A 277 -7.25 -19.19 -2.88
C TYR A 277 -6.09 -19.67 -3.76
N ASP A 278 -6.42 -20.52 -4.75
CA ASP A 278 -5.43 -21.03 -5.68
C ASP A 278 -4.94 -19.96 -6.68
N PRO A 279 -3.70 -20.08 -7.19
CA PRO A 279 -3.19 -19.24 -8.25
C PRO A 279 -4.02 -19.36 -9.55
N VAL A 280 -4.29 -18.24 -10.21
CA VAL A 280 -5.05 -18.22 -11.48
C VAL A 280 -4.23 -17.67 -12.65
N VAL A 281 -3.12 -16.98 -12.37
CA VAL A 281 -2.29 -16.35 -13.40
C VAL A 281 -1.14 -17.28 -13.81
N ASN A 282 -1.02 -17.51 -15.12
CA ASN A 282 -0.01 -18.37 -15.70
C ASN A 282 1.08 -17.57 -16.45
N GLY A 283 2.12 -18.26 -16.94
CA GLY A 283 3.17 -17.65 -17.75
C GLY A 283 4.11 -16.76 -16.93
N ILE A 284 4.50 -17.21 -15.75
CA ILE A 284 5.48 -16.56 -14.89
C ILE A 284 6.86 -17.17 -15.16
N ASP A 285 7.79 -16.36 -15.68
CA ASP A 285 9.16 -16.81 -15.92
C ASP A 285 10.02 -16.71 -14.64
N PRO A 286 10.57 -17.82 -14.13
CA PRO A 286 11.43 -17.80 -12.95
C PRO A 286 12.70 -16.95 -13.11
N ASN A 287 13.21 -16.77 -14.32
CA ASN A 287 14.38 -15.93 -14.56
C ASN A 287 14.05 -14.44 -14.44
N SER A 288 12.88 -14.03 -14.93
CA SER A 288 12.36 -12.68 -14.71
C SER A 288 12.19 -12.37 -13.21
N LEU A 289 11.57 -13.29 -12.47
CA LEU A 289 11.45 -13.13 -11.00
C LEU A 289 12.82 -13.05 -10.32
N LYS A 290 13.80 -13.81 -10.79
CA LYS A 290 15.16 -13.74 -10.25
C LYS A 290 15.82 -12.39 -10.51
N ARG A 291 15.56 -11.76 -11.66
CA ARG A 291 16.06 -10.41 -11.96
C ARG A 291 15.35 -9.35 -11.10
N MET A 292 14.10 -9.57 -10.72
CA MET A 292 13.34 -8.65 -9.84
C MET A 292 13.62 -8.82 -8.33
N LYS A 293 14.48 -9.77 -7.91
CA LYS A 293 14.81 -9.97 -6.48
C LYS A 293 15.38 -8.74 -5.76
N TRP A 294 15.91 -7.80 -6.51
CA TRP A 294 16.37 -6.54 -5.95
C TRP A 294 15.23 -5.77 -5.26
N PHE A 295 14.01 -5.87 -5.78
CA PHE A 295 12.83 -5.24 -5.19
C PHE A 295 12.59 -5.77 -3.77
N ASP A 296 12.56 -7.09 -3.60
CA ASP A 296 12.40 -7.71 -2.27
C ASP A 296 13.56 -7.35 -1.34
N SER A 297 14.78 -7.25 -1.88
CA SER A 297 15.97 -6.90 -1.09
C SER A 297 15.94 -5.47 -0.58
N LEU A 298 15.38 -4.53 -1.34
CA LEU A 298 15.21 -3.14 -0.93
C LEU A 298 14.03 -3.01 0.05
N SER A 299 12.93 -3.69 -0.21
CA SER A 299 11.73 -3.59 0.62
C SER A 299 11.81 -4.36 1.94
N ALA A 300 12.55 -5.48 2.01
CA ALA A 300 12.55 -6.37 3.18
C ALA A 300 13.89 -6.45 3.95
N GLY A 301 15.01 -6.17 3.32
CA GLY A 301 16.23 -6.83 3.77
C GLY A 301 17.21 -6.05 4.62
N LYS A 302 17.29 -4.76 4.53
CA LYS A 302 18.27 -3.96 5.33
C LYS A 302 17.63 -3.18 6.47
N GLN A 303 16.34 -3.28 6.62
CA GLN A 303 15.58 -2.39 7.51
C GLN A 303 15.83 -2.60 9.00
N HIS A 304 16.17 -3.80 9.47
CA HIS A 304 16.33 -4.03 10.91
C HIS A 304 17.61 -3.43 11.50
N THR A 305 18.68 -3.28 10.72
CA THR A 305 19.94 -2.72 11.21
C THR A 305 20.01 -1.20 11.04
N ASP A 306 19.55 -0.65 9.93
CA ASP A 306 19.67 0.78 9.65
C ASP A 306 18.58 1.62 10.33
N PHE A 307 17.37 1.07 10.51
CA PHE A 307 16.28 1.76 11.21
C PHE A 307 16.64 2.11 12.66
N PHE A 308 17.26 1.19 13.39
CA PHE A 308 17.72 1.46 14.76
C PHE A 308 19.00 2.33 14.78
N ALA A 309 19.88 2.20 13.80
CA ALA A 309 21.08 3.02 13.70
C ALA A 309 20.77 4.49 13.38
N ASN A 310 19.83 4.78 12.49
CA ASN A 310 19.45 6.14 12.12
C ASN A 310 18.57 6.83 13.19
N LYS A 311 17.71 6.11 13.91
CA LYS A 311 16.90 6.70 15.00
C LYS A 311 17.72 7.07 16.25
N VAL A 312 18.83 6.42 16.49
CA VAL A 312 19.67 6.68 17.69
C VAL A 312 20.44 8.01 17.60
N THR A 313 20.63 8.58 16.40
CA THR A 313 21.43 9.80 16.23
C THR A 313 20.63 11.10 16.25
N ASN A 314 19.30 11.10 16.09
CA ASN A 314 18.53 12.35 15.93
C ASN A 314 17.30 12.52 16.85
N TYR A 315 16.98 11.57 17.73
CA TYR A 315 15.89 11.75 18.67
C TYR A 315 16.44 12.01 20.09
N SER A 316 16.95 13.22 20.32
CA SER A 316 16.92 13.77 21.66
C SER A 316 15.47 14.19 21.93
N LYS A 317 14.71 13.40 22.67
CA LYS A 317 13.48 13.88 23.29
C LYS A 317 13.85 15.14 24.06
N GLY A 318 13.38 16.30 23.62
CA GLY A 318 13.46 17.51 24.41
C GLY A 318 12.89 17.18 25.78
N HIS A 319 13.72 17.25 26.81
CA HIS A 319 13.22 17.21 28.18
C HIS A 319 12.33 18.44 28.34
N LEU A 320 11.02 18.25 28.37
CA LEU A 320 10.11 19.23 28.95
C LEU A 320 10.51 19.36 30.42
N GLN A 321 11.33 20.39 30.73
CA GLN A 321 11.47 20.83 32.09
C GLN A 321 10.14 21.50 32.48
N TRP A 322 9.41 20.85 33.35
CA TRP A 322 8.27 21.46 34.02
C TRP A 322 8.83 22.53 34.96
N ASP A 323 8.50 23.76 34.68
CA ASP A 323 8.80 24.87 35.62
C ASP A 323 7.72 24.81 36.70
N GLU A 324 8.12 24.49 37.93
CA GLU A 324 7.26 24.42 39.12
C GLU A 324 6.70 25.81 39.54
N SER A 325 7.02 26.88 38.81
CA SER A 325 6.56 28.24 39.11
C SER A 325 5.15 28.60 38.59
N ILE A 326 4.40 27.66 38.02
CA ILE A 326 3.07 27.88 37.42
C ILE A 326 1.92 27.36 38.31
N PHE A 327 2.19 27.03 39.58
CA PHE A 327 1.10 26.71 40.55
C PHE A 327 1.12 27.68 41.74
#